data_0e93b97dbd049669ce86752970632dc4
#
_entry.id   0e93b97dbd049669ce86752970632dc4
#
_cell.length_a   1.000
_cell.length_b   1.000
_cell.length_c   1.000
_cell.angle_alpha   90.00
_cell.angle_beta   90.00
_cell.angle_gamma   90.00
#
_symmetry.space_group_name_H-M   'P 1'
#
loop_
_entity.id
_entity.type
_entity.pdbx_description
1 polymer ?
#
loop_
_entity_poly.entity_id
_entity_poly.type
_entity_poly.pdbx_seq_one_letter_code
_entity_poly.pdbx_strand_id
1 'polypeptide(L)'
;SFVERSLENARRAKAKEDWEECEKYYNMVEQYEPTNIEAIFYFSYGKARMALVDSDRFKREQKIKVLKNSISVIDDNYDSSPKKYEENKALIQRINSDLLAFLNSSFVMNTTTEYGKNGSYTTNDSEYTYDMFVELSLGMIESIEHIIHTIPDKYKTTYLWKIIRQQYAYIYSVCRKTSYRHNYKNKRQWLDSINRVDEKLKQLDPNYLEADLEELPRTTNEVNAIIAAAIVIIMIIVLVIYYISQSM
;
A
#
# COMPACT_ATOMS: atom_id res chain seq x y z
N SER A 1 34.18 -8.86 5.92
CA SER A 1 34.04 -9.65 4.68
C SER A 1 33.80 -8.73 3.47
N PHE A 2 33.85 -9.27 2.26
CA PHE A 2 33.48 -8.53 1.04
C PHE A 2 31.99 -8.14 1.08
N VAL A 3 31.14 -9.08 1.48
CA VAL A 3 29.69 -8.89 1.61
C VAL A 3 29.35 -7.78 2.58
N GLU A 4 29.93 -7.78 3.78
CA GLU A 4 29.70 -6.72 4.78
C GLU A 4 30.07 -5.33 4.26
N ARG A 5 31.21 -5.23 3.57
CA ARG A 5 31.66 -3.97 2.97
C ARG A 5 30.70 -3.51 1.86
N SER A 6 30.22 -4.45 1.03
CA SER A 6 29.26 -4.15 -0.03
C SER A 6 27.91 -3.72 0.55
N LEU A 7 27.42 -4.38 1.60
CA LEU A 7 26.20 -3.96 2.33
C LEU A 7 26.34 -2.57 2.93
N GLU A 8 27.49 -2.26 3.55
CA GLU A 8 27.73 -0.94 4.12
C GLU A 8 27.71 0.16 3.02
N ASN A 9 28.36 -0.09 1.88
CA ASN A 9 28.36 0.82 0.75
C ASN A 9 26.95 0.99 0.15
N ALA A 10 26.19 -0.11 0.00
CA ALA A 10 24.83 -0.11 -0.49
C ALA A 10 23.90 0.75 0.41
N ARG A 11 23.98 0.54 1.73
CA ARG A 11 23.21 1.30 2.72
C ARG A 11 23.59 2.79 2.70
N ARG A 12 24.88 3.11 2.51
CA ARG A 12 25.36 4.49 2.39
C ARG A 12 24.87 5.14 1.11
N ALA A 13 24.91 4.44 -0.03
CA ALA A 13 24.37 4.91 -1.30
C ALA A 13 22.85 5.16 -1.21
N LYS A 14 22.11 4.22 -0.63
CA LYS A 14 20.67 4.38 -0.36
C LYS A 14 20.36 5.62 0.47
N ALA A 15 21.12 5.86 1.55
CA ALA A 15 20.91 7.02 2.43
C ALA A 15 21.18 8.37 1.72
N LYS A 16 21.96 8.36 0.64
CA LYS A 16 22.23 9.52 -0.21
C LYS A 16 21.30 9.61 -1.43
N GLU A 17 20.36 8.66 -1.56
CA GLU A 17 19.50 8.51 -2.74
C GLU A 17 20.26 8.31 -4.05
N ASP A 18 21.51 7.81 -3.97
CA ASP A 18 22.29 7.39 -5.12
C ASP A 18 21.84 5.99 -5.56
N TRP A 19 20.78 5.96 -6.35
CA TRP A 19 20.09 4.73 -6.70
C TRP A 19 20.90 3.84 -7.64
N GLU A 20 21.81 4.40 -8.43
CA GLU A 20 22.71 3.63 -9.29
C GLU A 20 23.76 2.85 -8.47
N GLU A 21 24.44 3.52 -7.54
CA GLU A 21 25.39 2.86 -6.64
C GLU A 21 24.66 1.94 -5.66
N CYS A 22 23.44 2.29 -5.22
CA CYS A 22 22.60 1.44 -4.38
C CYS A 22 22.30 0.12 -5.08
N GLU A 23 21.77 0.14 -6.31
CA GLU A 23 21.52 -1.03 -7.13
C GLU A 23 22.79 -1.88 -7.30
N LYS A 24 23.88 -1.26 -7.70
CA LYS A 24 25.16 -1.92 -7.96
C LYS A 24 25.67 -2.69 -6.74
N TYR A 25 25.71 -2.06 -5.57
CA TYR A 25 26.23 -2.72 -4.37
C TYR A 25 25.30 -3.80 -3.83
N TYR A 26 23.97 -3.61 -3.89
CA TYR A 26 23.04 -4.68 -3.51
C TYR A 26 23.07 -5.86 -4.49
N ASN A 27 23.25 -5.61 -5.80
CA ASN A 27 23.49 -6.68 -6.77
C ASN A 27 24.73 -7.52 -6.43
N MET A 28 25.83 -6.86 -6.02
CA MET A 28 27.03 -7.57 -5.56
C MET A 28 26.73 -8.47 -4.35
N VAL A 29 25.94 -7.98 -3.40
CA VAL A 29 25.56 -8.79 -2.23
C VAL A 29 24.70 -9.98 -2.64
N GLU A 30 23.67 -9.77 -3.48
CA GLU A 30 22.76 -10.80 -3.95
C GLU A 30 23.50 -11.93 -4.69
N GLN A 31 24.54 -11.60 -5.47
CA GLN A 31 25.37 -12.61 -6.15
C GLN A 31 26.13 -13.54 -5.19
N TYR A 32 26.50 -13.07 -3.99
CA TYR A 32 27.20 -13.87 -2.98
C TYR A 32 26.27 -14.49 -1.94
N GLU A 33 25.16 -13.82 -1.65
CA GLU A 33 24.13 -14.23 -0.70
C GLU A 33 22.75 -14.12 -1.36
N PRO A 34 22.38 -15.06 -2.23
CA PRO A 34 21.13 -14.99 -3.01
C PRO A 34 19.85 -15.09 -2.19
N THR A 35 19.96 -15.44 -0.90
CA THR A 35 18.84 -15.47 0.06
C THR A 35 18.78 -14.24 0.96
N ASN A 36 19.64 -13.25 0.74
CA ASN A 36 19.67 -12.02 1.53
C ASN A 36 18.51 -11.11 1.15
N ILE A 37 17.44 -11.08 1.97
CA ILE A 37 16.22 -10.32 1.74
C ILE A 37 16.51 -8.81 1.52
N GLU A 38 17.47 -8.24 2.27
CA GLU A 38 17.85 -6.84 2.11
C GLU A 38 18.40 -6.58 0.71
N ALA A 39 19.27 -7.46 0.23
CA ALA A 39 19.87 -7.33 -1.09
C ALA A 39 18.84 -7.52 -2.20
N ILE A 40 18.03 -8.58 -2.14
CA ILE A 40 16.97 -8.87 -3.11
C ILE A 40 16.02 -7.67 -3.27
N PHE A 41 15.53 -7.14 -2.16
CA PHE A 41 14.57 -6.03 -2.21
C PHE A 41 15.22 -4.74 -2.71
N TYR A 42 16.33 -4.30 -2.10
CA TYR A 42 16.90 -2.99 -2.42
C TYR A 42 17.64 -2.94 -3.76
N PHE A 43 18.10 -4.05 -4.31
CA PHE A 43 18.52 -4.14 -5.70
C PHE A 43 17.38 -3.73 -6.65
N SER A 44 16.24 -4.37 -6.49
CA SER A 44 15.05 -4.08 -7.31
C SER A 44 14.45 -2.71 -7.03
N TYR A 45 14.48 -2.27 -5.76
CA TYR A 45 14.04 -0.95 -5.34
C TYR A 45 14.87 0.17 -6.00
N GLY A 46 16.20 0.04 -6.04
CA GLY A 46 17.08 0.99 -6.74
C GLY A 46 16.71 1.11 -8.22
N LYS A 47 16.48 -0.02 -8.90
CA LYS A 47 15.99 -0.03 -10.29
C LYS A 47 14.66 0.70 -10.45
N ALA A 48 13.71 0.43 -9.56
CA ALA A 48 12.39 1.06 -9.61
C ALA A 48 12.47 2.57 -9.35
N ARG A 49 13.33 3.02 -8.43
CA ARG A 49 13.56 4.46 -8.17
C ARG A 49 14.14 5.18 -9.39
N MET A 50 15.14 4.60 -10.05
CA MET A 50 15.69 5.14 -11.30
C MET A 50 14.64 5.14 -12.43
N ALA A 51 13.72 4.20 -12.44
CA ALA A 51 12.67 4.14 -13.45
C ALA A 51 11.69 5.32 -13.39
N LEU A 52 11.49 5.95 -12.24
CA LEU A 52 10.53 7.05 -12.08
C LEU A 52 10.84 8.26 -12.93
N VAL A 53 12.11 8.47 -13.27
CA VAL A 53 12.58 9.57 -14.13
C VAL A 53 12.76 9.17 -15.59
N ASP A 54 12.53 7.90 -15.95
CA ASP A 54 12.62 7.42 -17.32
C ASP A 54 11.39 7.89 -18.12
N SER A 55 11.59 8.54 -19.25
CA SER A 55 10.53 9.01 -20.12
C SER A 55 9.81 7.86 -20.86
N ASP A 56 10.47 6.71 -21.01
CA ASP A 56 9.92 5.53 -21.66
C ASP A 56 9.03 4.75 -20.67
N ARG A 57 7.72 4.80 -20.91
CA ARG A 57 6.72 4.10 -20.11
C ARG A 57 6.99 2.60 -20.01
N PHE A 58 7.28 1.96 -21.12
CA PHE A 58 7.51 0.50 -21.14
C PHE A 58 8.71 0.11 -20.27
N LYS A 59 9.80 0.88 -20.31
CA LYS A 59 10.96 0.66 -19.46
C LYS A 59 10.62 0.86 -17.97
N ARG A 60 9.84 1.91 -17.66
CA ARG A 60 9.36 2.12 -16.27
C ARG A 60 8.61 0.91 -15.75
N GLU A 61 7.64 0.43 -16.53
CA GLU A 61 6.82 -0.74 -16.17
C GLU A 61 7.66 -1.99 -15.94
N GLN A 62 8.62 -2.27 -16.82
CA GLN A 62 9.51 -3.42 -16.68
C GLN A 62 10.33 -3.36 -15.37
N LYS A 63 10.88 -2.20 -15.04
CA LYS A 63 11.67 -2.02 -13.81
C LYS A 63 10.82 -2.14 -12.55
N ILE A 64 9.59 -1.63 -12.56
CA ILE A 64 8.65 -1.77 -11.44
C ILE A 64 8.19 -3.22 -11.28
N LYS A 65 8.02 -3.95 -12.38
CA LYS A 65 7.72 -5.39 -12.35
C LYS A 65 8.83 -6.20 -11.69
N VAL A 66 10.09 -5.80 -11.84
CA VAL A 66 11.22 -6.42 -11.13
C VAL A 66 11.06 -6.25 -9.61
N LEU A 67 10.62 -5.08 -9.14
CA LEU A 67 10.32 -4.85 -7.73
C LEU A 67 9.18 -5.75 -7.22
N LYS A 68 8.12 -5.95 -8.01
CA LYS A 68 7.05 -6.91 -7.68
C LYS A 68 7.60 -8.32 -7.48
N ASN A 69 8.46 -8.77 -8.39
CA ASN A 69 9.06 -10.11 -8.28
C ASN A 69 9.94 -10.25 -7.04
N SER A 70 10.68 -9.19 -6.65
CA SER A 70 11.50 -9.25 -5.43
C SER A 70 10.66 -9.29 -4.16
N ILE A 71 9.50 -8.64 -4.15
CA ILE A 71 8.57 -8.70 -3.02
C ILE A 71 8.00 -10.12 -2.86
N SER A 72 7.65 -10.79 -3.97
CA SER A 72 7.03 -12.13 -3.94
C SER A 72 7.97 -13.27 -3.51
N VAL A 73 9.25 -13.00 -3.24
CA VAL A 73 10.23 -14.01 -2.75
C VAL A 73 10.75 -13.66 -1.35
N ILE A 74 10.21 -12.64 -0.71
CA ILE A 74 10.61 -12.23 0.66
C ILE A 74 10.30 -13.36 1.66
N ASP A 75 9.11 -13.93 1.58
CA ASP A 75 8.65 -15.00 2.47
C ASP A 75 9.47 -16.29 2.30
N ASP A 76 9.85 -16.65 1.09
CA ASP A 76 10.69 -17.83 0.82
C ASP A 76 12.08 -17.74 1.49
N ASN A 77 12.56 -16.52 1.69
CA ASN A 77 13.89 -16.25 2.26
C ASN A 77 13.82 -15.78 3.73
N TYR A 78 12.62 -15.69 4.32
CA TYR A 78 12.46 -15.24 5.68
C TYR A 78 12.87 -16.30 6.70
N ASP A 79 13.88 -16.00 7.53
CA ASP A 79 14.32 -16.86 8.63
C ASP A 79 13.51 -16.52 9.91
N SER A 80 12.57 -17.40 10.25
CA SER A 80 11.72 -17.28 11.45
C SER A 80 12.42 -17.71 12.75
N SER A 81 13.72 -18.07 12.69
CA SER A 81 14.44 -18.48 13.89
C SER A 81 14.50 -17.39 14.95
N PRO A 82 14.47 -17.74 16.25
CA PRO A 82 14.49 -16.75 17.33
C PRO A 82 15.73 -15.83 17.30
N LYS A 83 16.85 -16.32 16.77
CA LYS A 83 18.10 -15.54 16.66
C LYS A 83 18.00 -14.42 15.64
N LYS A 84 17.22 -14.59 14.58
CA LYS A 84 17.05 -13.63 13.49
C LYS A 84 15.79 -12.76 13.63
N TYR A 85 14.94 -13.05 14.60
CA TYR A 85 13.64 -12.40 14.73
C TYR A 85 13.72 -10.87 14.77
N GLU A 86 14.53 -10.29 15.66
CA GLU A 86 14.58 -8.82 15.80
C GLU A 86 15.26 -8.15 14.59
N GLU A 87 16.26 -8.80 13.98
CA GLU A 87 16.91 -8.32 12.77
C GLU A 87 15.92 -8.31 11.60
N ASN A 88 15.23 -9.42 11.38
CA ASN A 88 14.25 -9.56 10.30
C ASN A 88 13.03 -8.66 10.52
N LYS A 89 12.56 -8.51 11.75
CA LYS A 89 11.50 -7.57 12.10
C LYS A 89 11.86 -6.14 11.69
N ALA A 90 13.05 -5.67 12.10
CA ALA A 90 13.52 -4.34 11.74
C ALA A 90 13.68 -4.17 10.23
N LEU A 91 14.17 -5.20 9.53
CA LEU A 91 14.33 -5.20 8.08
C LEU A 91 12.98 -5.13 7.36
N ILE A 92 12.01 -5.97 7.71
CA ILE A 92 10.69 -5.99 7.07
C ILE A 92 9.94 -4.68 7.32
N GLN A 93 10.03 -4.12 8.52
CA GLN A 93 9.45 -2.80 8.82
C GLN A 93 10.07 -1.69 7.94
N ARG A 94 11.38 -1.71 7.75
CA ARG A 94 12.10 -0.77 6.88
C ARG A 94 11.70 -0.96 5.41
N ILE A 95 11.65 -2.19 4.91
CA ILE A 95 11.18 -2.52 3.55
C ILE A 95 9.78 -1.97 3.33
N ASN A 96 8.87 -2.21 4.26
CA ASN A 96 7.51 -1.70 4.17
C ASN A 96 7.44 -0.17 4.13
N SER A 97 8.20 0.49 4.99
CA SER A 97 8.25 1.96 5.02
C SER A 97 8.77 2.55 3.71
N ASP A 98 9.85 1.97 3.16
CA ASP A 98 10.42 2.42 1.90
C ASP A 98 9.51 2.12 0.71
N LEU A 99 8.82 0.98 0.71
CA LEU A 99 7.82 0.65 -0.30
C LEU A 99 6.66 1.65 -0.29
N LEU A 100 6.10 1.97 0.88
CA LEU A 100 5.03 2.96 1.00
C LEU A 100 5.48 4.36 0.56
N ALA A 101 6.72 4.76 0.90
CA ALA A 101 7.30 6.02 0.44
C ALA A 101 7.45 6.03 -1.09
N PHE A 102 7.90 4.94 -1.69
CA PHE A 102 7.98 4.77 -3.14
C PHE A 102 6.59 4.90 -3.79
N LEU A 103 5.61 4.17 -3.30
CA LEU A 103 4.25 4.18 -3.84
C LEU A 103 3.61 5.57 -3.77
N ASN A 104 3.79 6.28 -2.65
CA ASN A 104 3.26 7.63 -2.49
C ASN A 104 3.97 8.66 -3.40
N SER A 105 5.29 8.60 -3.54
CA SER A 105 6.04 9.50 -4.41
C SER A 105 5.73 9.26 -5.90
N SER A 106 5.62 8.01 -6.29
CA SER A 106 5.34 7.60 -7.67
C SER A 106 3.94 7.99 -8.11
N PHE A 107 2.97 7.97 -7.20
CA PHE A 107 1.60 8.43 -7.48
C PHE A 107 1.58 9.92 -7.86
N VAL A 108 2.29 10.77 -7.13
CA VAL A 108 2.38 12.22 -7.43
C VAL A 108 3.01 12.47 -8.80
N MET A 109 4.07 11.75 -9.15
CA MET A 109 4.79 11.94 -10.41
C MET A 109 4.01 11.49 -11.66
N ASN A 110 3.12 10.50 -11.51
CA ASN A 110 2.35 9.95 -12.62
C ASN A 110 0.94 10.56 -12.78
N THR A 111 0.55 11.47 -11.89
CA THR A 111 -0.73 12.21 -11.97
C THR A 111 -0.59 13.55 -12.70
N THR A 112 0.51 13.80 -13.42
CA THR A 112 0.68 15.01 -14.22
C THR A 112 -0.41 15.10 -15.29
N THR A 113 -1.25 16.10 -15.16
CA THR A 113 -2.32 16.42 -16.12
C THR A 113 -1.71 17.09 -17.33
N GLU A 114 -1.67 16.41 -18.47
CA GLU A 114 -1.33 17.08 -19.73
C GLU A 114 -2.56 17.88 -20.23
N TYR A 115 -2.41 19.19 -20.28
CA TYR A 115 -3.40 20.08 -20.91
C TYR A 115 -3.25 19.99 -22.43
N GLY A 116 -4.19 19.34 -23.09
CA GLY A 116 -4.29 19.37 -24.54
C GLY A 116 -4.66 20.78 -25.06
N LYS A 117 -4.22 21.13 -26.27
CA LYS A 117 -4.48 22.42 -26.93
C LYS A 117 -5.97 22.81 -27.02
N ASN A 118 -6.90 21.87 -26.79
CA ASN A 118 -8.34 22.04 -26.89
C ASN A 118 -9.07 21.92 -25.53
N GLY A 119 -8.35 22.06 -24.39
CA GLY A 119 -8.97 21.93 -23.07
C GLY A 119 -9.44 20.51 -22.71
N SER A 120 -9.08 19.50 -23.49
CA SER A 120 -9.38 18.11 -23.17
C SER A 120 -8.29 17.53 -22.28
N TYR A 121 -8.68 16.92 -21.19
CA TYR A 121 -7.80 16.22 -20.26
C TYR A 121 -7.60 14.78 -20.75
N THR A 122 -6.39 14.38 -21.06
CA THR A 122 -6.03 12.98 -21.28
C THR A 122 -5.27 12.46 -20.07
N THR A 123 -5.95 11.67 -19.25
CA THR A 123 -5.37 10.95 -18.11
C THR A 123 -5.03 9.51 -18.51
N ASN A 124 -4.30 9.32 -19.61
CA ASN A 124 -4.07 7.99 -20.17
C ASN A 124 -3.10 7.08 -19.37
N ASP A 125 -2.32 7.63 -18.45
CA ASP A 125 -1.33 6.84 -17.69
C ASP A 125 -1.77 6.47 -16.26
N SER A 126 -2.81 7.08 -15.73
CA SER A 126 -3.18 6.93 -14.32
C SER A 126 -3.73 5.53 -13.99
N GLU A 127 -4.44 4.90 -14.91
CA GLU A 127 -5.12 3.62 -14.70
C GLU A 127 -4.15 2.46 -14.52
N TYR A 128 -3.25 2.34 -15.45
CA TYR A 128 -2.27 1.24 -15.47
C TYR A 128 -1.23 1.35 -14.34
N THR A 129 -0.73 2.55 -14.10
CA THR A 129 0.20 2.82 -13.00
C THR A 129 -0.44 2.51 -11.65
N TYR A 130 -1.72 2.78 -11.55
CA TYR A 130 -2.52 2.51 -10.38
C TYR A 130 -2.66 1.02 -10.09
N ASP A 131 -3.04 0.23 -11.09
CA ASP A 131 -3.16 -1.22 -10.94
C ASP A 131 -1.83 -1.84 -10.51
N MET A 132 -0.73 -1.35 -11.06
CA MET A 132 0.61 -1.82 -10.73
C MET A 132 1.00 -1.51 -9.27
N PHE A 133 0.62 -0.35 -8.73
CA PHE A 133 0.88 0.00 -7.33
C PHE A 133 0.02 -0.80 -6.35
N VAL A 134 -1.23 -1.04 -6.72
CA VAL A 134 -2.09 -1.96 -5.97
C VAL A 134 -1.51 -3.37 -5.98
N GLU A 135 -0.99 -3.84 -7.11
CA GLU A 135 -0.33 -5.14 -7.21
C GLU A 135 0.92 -5.25 -6.34
N LEU A 136 1.74 -4.19 -6.22
CA LEU A 136 2.89 -4.17 -5.30
C LEU A 136 2.44 -4.29 -3.85
N SER A 137 1.40 -3.55 -3.47
CA SER A 137 0.84 -3.61 -2.12
C SER A 137 0.22 -4.98 -1.81
N LEU A 138 -0.51 -5.57 -2.75
CA LEU A 138 -1.08 -6.91 -2.60
C LEU A 138 0.01 -7.98 -2.50
N GLY A 139 1.06 -7.89 -3.32
CA GLY A 139 2.21 -8.79 -3.21
C GLY A 139 2.89 -8.70 -1.85
N MET A 140 3.04 -7.50 -1.28
CA MET A 140 3.58 -7.33 0.06
C MET A 140 2.67 -7.95 1.13
N ILE A 141 1.34 -7.78 1.01
CA ILE A 141 0.37 -8.42 1.92
C ILE A 141 0.51 -9.94 1.87
N GLU A 142 0.54 -10.52 0.67
CA GLU A 142 0.65 -11.96 0.47
C GLU A 142 1.94 -12.53 1.09
N SER A 143 3.10 -11.94 0.80
CA SER A 143 4.36 -12.34 1.43
C SER A 143 4.32 -12.24 2.95
N ILE A 144 3.73 -11.18 3.50
CA ILE A 144 3.61 -11.00 4.96
C ILE A 144 2.66 -12.04 5.57
N GLU A 145 1.56 -12.38 4.92
CA GLU A 145 0.64 -13.43 5.38
C GLU A 145 1.35 -14.79 5.43
N HIS A 146 2.16 -15.12 4.42
CA HIS A 146 2.98 -16.34 4.44
C HIS A 146 3.98 -16.33 5.60
N ILE A 147 4.69 -15.24 5.83
CA ILE A 147 5.62 -15.11 6.98
C ILE A 147 4.90 -15.33 8.31
N ILE A 148 3.70 -14.78 8.49
CA ILE A 148 2.90 -14.96 9.71
C ILE A 148 2.70 -16.43 10.02
N HIS A 149 2.45 -17.27 9.03
CA HIS A 149 2.25 -18.71 9.21
C HIS A 149 3.53 -19.46 9.62
N THR A 150 4.71 -18.90 9.39
CA THR A 150 5.99 -19.49 9.81
C THR A 150 6.38 -19.16 11.25
N ILE A 151 5.72 -18.19 11.90
CA ILE A 151 6.03 -17.74 13.26
C ILE A 151 5.10 -18.42 14.26
N PRO A 152 5.60 -19.32 15.14
CA PRO A 152 4.76 -20.06 16.08
C PRO A 152 4.07 -19.18 17.13
N ASP A 153 4.75 -18.12 17.59
CA ASP A 153 4.24 -17.19 18.59
C ASP A 153 3.40 -16.09 17.93
N LYS A 154 2.08 -16.22 18.06
CA LYS A 154 1.14 -15.25 17.47
C LYS A 154 1.37 -13.78 17.91
N TYR A 155 1.85 -13.55 19.13
CA TYR A 155 2.10 -12.19 19.62
C TYR A 155 3.30 -11.54 18.93
N LYS A 156 4.26 -12.34 18.49
CA LYS A 156 5.38 -11.88 17.67
C LYS A 156 4.97 -11.48 16.26
N THR A 157 3.75 -11.83 15.81
CA THR A 157 3.24 -11.43 14.50
C THR A 157 2.56 -10.05 14.49
N THR A 158 2.37 -9.41 15.63
CA THR A 158 1.65 -8.13 15.74
C THR A 158 2.19 -7.05 14.78
N TYR A 159 3.51 -6.94 14.63
CA TYR A 159 4.11 -5.96 13.70
C TYR A 159 3.79 -6.28 12.22
N LEU A 160 3.66 -7.55 11.85
CA LEU A 160 3.31 -7.99 10.51
C LEU A 160 1.85 -7.62 10.18
N TRP A 161 0.94 -7.82 11.12
CA TRP A 161 -0.44 -7.38 10.97
C TRP A 161 -0.56 -5.85 10.84
N LYS A 162 0.29 -5.08 11.54
CA LYS A 162 0.38 -3.63 11.35
C LYS A 162 0.85 -3.26 9.94
N ILE A 163 1.78 -4.01 9.35
CA ILE A 163 2.21 -3.84 7.96
C ILE A 163 1.06 -4.12 6.99
N ILE A 164 0.35 -5.24 7.15
CA ILE A 164 -0.82 -5.59 6.31
C ILE A 164 -1.86 -4.46 6.35
N ARG A 165 -2.15 -3.95 7.55
CA ARG A 165 -3.06 -2.81 7.71
C ARG A 165 -2.61 -1.57 6.94
N GLN A 166 -1.33 -1.23 7.02
CA GLN A 166 -0.77 -0.07 6.32
C GLN A 166 -0.87 -0.23 4.80
N GLN A 167 -0.64 -1.42 4.26
CA GLN A 167 -0.79 -1.71 2.84
C GLN A 167 -2.26 -1.62 2.39
N TYR A 168 -3.21 -2.18 3.13
CA TYR A 168 -4.63 -2.01 2.83
C TYR A 168 -5.09 -0.55 2.95
N ALA A 169 -4.62 0.19 3.94
CA ALA A 169 -4.91 1.62 4.09
C ALA A 169 -4.36 2.45 2.92
N TYR A 170 -3.18 2.09 2.40
CA TYR A 170 -2.63 2.68 1.17
C TYR A 170 -3.57 2.41 -0.02
N ILE A 171 -3.94 1.15 -0.29
CA ILE A 171 -4.85 0.79 -1.38
C ILE A 171 -6.17 1.56 -1.26
N TYR A 172 -6.75 1.59 -0.06
CA TYR A 172 -7.97 2.34 0.22
C TYR A 172 -7.83 3.84 -0.08
N SER A 173 -6.73 4.46 0.36
CA SER A 173 -6.46 5.89 0.14
C SER A 173 -6.34 6.24 -1.34
N VAL A 174 -5.72 5.36 -2.11
CA VAL A 174 -5.56 5.52 -3.55
C VAL A 174 -6.91 5.36 -4.24
N CYS A 175 -7.72 4.35 -3.89
CA CYS A 175 -9.10 4.18 -4.38
C CYS A 175 -9.98 5.41 -4.09
N ARG A 176 -9.69 6.16 -3.05
CA ARG A 176 -10.40 7.38 -2.69
C ARG A 176 -10.01 8.59 -3.56
N LYS A 177 -8.72 8.71 -3.87
CA LYS A 177 -8.17 9.88 -4.60
C LYS A 177 -8.47 9.85 -6.10
N THR A 178 -8.78 8.69 -6.64
CA THR A 178 -9.04 8.54 -8.06
C THR A 178 -10.54 8.57 -8.34
N SER A 179 -10.97 9.41 -9.28
CA SER A 179 -12.35 9.46 -9.79
C SER A 179 -12.74 8.21 -10.60
N TYR A 180 -12.06 7.11 -10.34
CA TYR A 180 -12.08 5.89 -11.12
C TYR A 180 -13.38 5.13 -10.97
N ARG A 181 -14.18 5.04 -12.05
CA ARG A 181 -15.49 4.37 -12.07
C ARG A 181 -15.41 2.87 -11.77
N HIS A 182 -14.30 2.20 -12.09
CA HIS A 182 -14.15 0.76 -11.87
C HIS A 182 -13.84 0.37 -10.43
N ASN A 183 -13.20 1.25 -9.65
CA ASN A 183 -12.75 0.94 -8.30
C ASN A 183 -13.79 1.18 -7.18
N TYR A 184 -14.95 1.76 -7.50
CA TYR A 184 -16.00 1.96 -6.49
C TYR A 184 -16.55 0.65 -5.92
N LYS A 185 -16.55 -0.45 -6.68
CA LYS A 185 -16.96 -1.77 -6.18
C LYS A 185 -15.98 -2.32 -5.13
N ASN A 186 -14.70 -1.99 -5.24
CA ASN A 186 -13.65 -2.53 -4.38
C ASN A 186 -13.40 -1.72 -3.10
N LYS A 187 -13.90 -0.48 -3.00
CA LYS A 187 -13.70 0.36 -1.82
C LYS A 187 -14.18 -0.29 -0.53
N ARG A 188 -15.39 -0.84 -0.55
CA ARG A 188 -15.98 -1.53 0.59
C ARG A 188 -15.18 -2.76 0.96
N GLN A 189 -14.70 -3.50 -0.02
CA GLN A 189 -13.84 -4.66 0.19
C GLN A 189 -12.55 -4.30 0.92
N TRP A 190 -11.91 -3.19 0.55
CA TRP A 190 -10.67 -2.74 1.21
C TRP A 190 -10.95 -2.29 2.65
N LEU A 191 -12.04 -1.56 2.87
CA LEU A 191 -12.45 -1.16 4.21
C LEU A 191 -12.77 -2.40 5.08
N ASP A 192 -13.50 -3.38 4.54
CA ASP A 192 -13.79 -4.63 5.24
C ASP A 192 -12.49 -5.41 5.55
N SER A 193 -11.49 -5.35 4.67
CA SER A 193 -10.17 -5.96 4.92
C SER A 193 -9.42 -5.24 6.05
N ILE A 194 -9.44 -3.91 6.07
CA ILE A 194 -8.84 -3.10 7.15
C ILE A 194 -9.52 -3.44 8.49
N ASN A 195 -10.84 -3.45 8.54
CA ASN A 195 -11.61 -3.75 9.76
C ASN A 195 -11.26 -5.15 10.30
N ARG A 196 -11.15 -6.16 9.43
CA ARG A 196 -10.72 -7.51 9.83
C ARG A 196 -9.31 -7.53 10.44
N VAL A 197 -8.40 -6.75 9.88
CA VAL A 197 -7.04 -6.63 10.40
C VAL A 197 -7.03 -5.88 11.73
N ASP A 198 -7.82 -4.82 11.88
CA ASP A 198 -7.95 -4.07 13.13
C ASP A 198 -8.53 -4.94 14.26
N GLU A 199 -9.54 -5.76 13.98
CA GLU A 199 -10.05 -6.76 14.92
C GLU A 199 -8.95 -7.77 15.34
N LYS A 200 -8.14 -8.22 14.40
CA LYS A 200 -7.00 -9.10 14.67
C LYS A 200 -5.95 -8.43 15.54
N LEU A 201 -5.63 -7.18 15.26
CA LEU A 201 -4.68 -6.39 16.04
C LEU A 201 -5.16 -6.17 17.49
N LYS A 202 -6.44 -5.88 17.70
CA LYS A 202 -7.04 -5.78 19.04
C LYS A 202 -6.95 -7.08 19.85
N GLN A 203 -7.04 -8.24 19.17
CA GLN A 203 -6.87 -9.54 19.82
C GLN A 203 -5.41 -9.81 20.24
N LEU A 204 -4.44 -9.27 19.50
CA LEU A 204 -3.01 -9.44 19.72
C LEU A 204 -2.41 -8.39 20.66
N ASP A 205 -2.95 -7.19 20.63
CA ASP A 205 -2.52 -6.04 21.42
C ASP A 205 -3.74 -5.30 21.96
N PRO A 206 -4.15 -5.55 23.22
CA PRO A 206 -5.32 -4.90 23.83
C PRO A 206 -5.23 -3.37 23.89
N ASN A 207 -4.02 -2.80 23.77
CA ASN A 207 -3.80 -1.35 23.76
C ASN A 207 -3.73 -0.79 22.33
N TYR A 208 -4.01 -1.62 21.31
CA TYR A 208 -4.00 -1.16 19.93
C TYR A 208 -5.10 -0.12 19.71
N LEU A 209 -4.69 1.04 19.21
CA LEU A 209 -5.58 2.10 18.77
C LEU A 209 -5.65 2.10 17.24
N GLU A 210 -6.86 2.05 16.71
CA GLU A 210 -7.08 2.21 15.28
C GLU A 210 -6.63 3.59 14.83
N ALA A 211 -5.84 3.64 13.76
CA ALA A 211 -5.55 4.91 13.11
C ALA A 211 -6.76 5.33 12.26
N ASP A 212 -7.16 6.60 12.38
CA ASP A 212 -8.26 7.15 11.61
C ASP A 212 -8.00 7.00 10.10
N LEU A 213 -9.04 6.54 9.41
CA LEU A 213 -9.09 6.51 7.96
C LEU A 213 -9.92 7.71 7.51
N GLU A 214 -9.42 8.47 6.54
CA GLU A 214 -10.25 9.49 5.91
C GLU A 214 -11.49 8.84 5.28
N GLU A 215 -12.68 9.33 5.62
CA GLU A 215 -13.93 8.83 5.03
C GLU A 215 -13.93 8.99 3.50
N LEU A 216 -14.49 8.01 2.82
CA LEU A 216 -14.74 8.13 1.39
C LEU A 216 -15.77 9.21 1.14
N PRO A 217 -15.59 10.08 0.13
CA PRO A 217 -16.66 10.96 -0.29
C PRO A 217 -17.88 10.13 -0.69
N ARG A 218 -19.04 10.50 -0.18
CA ARG A 218 -20.30 9.81 -0.48
C ARG A 218 -20.57 9.85 -1.98
N THR A 219 -20.96 8.72 -2.54
CA THR A 219 -21.35 8.67 -3.96
C THR A 219 -22.64 9.48 -4.18
N THR A 220 -22.87 9.93 -5.40
CA THR A 220 -24.13 10.61 -5.77
C THR A 220 -25.36 9.78 -5.40
N ASN A 221 -25.29 8.46 -5.54
CA ASN A 221 -26.37 7.55 -5.17
C ASN A 221 -26.59 7.48 -3.66
N GLU A 222 -25.53 7.47 -2.85
CA GLU A 222 -25.62 7.53 -1.39
C GLU A 222 -26.19 8.86 -0.91
N VAL A 223 -25.77 9.97 -1.52
CA VAL A 223 -26.32 11.29 -1.24
C VAL A 223 -27.81 11.35 -1.60
N ASN A 224 -28.18 10.85 -2.77
CA ASN A 224 -29.57 10.79 -3.20
C ASN A 224 -30.43 9.91 -2.30
N ALA A 225 -29.90 8.78 -1.83
CA ALA A 225 -30.59 7.89 -0.89
C ALA A 225 -30.80 8.58 0.48
N ILE A 226 -29.81 9.34 0.97
CA ILE A 226 -29.95 10.13 2.22
C ILE A 226 -30.99 11.22 2.06
N ILE A 227 -30.97 11.94 0.94
CA ILE A 227 -31.97 12.99 0.65
C ILE A 227 -33.36 12.37 0.58
N ALA A 228 -33.54 11.25 -0.11
CA ALA A 228 -34.83 10.54 -0.19
C ALA A 228 -35.33 10.11 1.20
N ALA A 229 -34.45 9.55 2.03
CA ALA A 229 -34.78 9.18 3.40
C ALA A 229 -35.18 10.39 4.26
N ALA A 230 -34.46 11.52 4.14
CA ALA A 230 -34.80 12.76 4.84
C ALA A 230 -36.18 13.32 4.42
N ILE A 231 -36.50 13.28 3.12
CA ILE A 231 -37.82 13.70 2.62
C ILE A 231 -38.93 12.84 3.22
N VAL A 232 -38.73 11.51 3.26
CA VAL A 232 -39.72 10.60 3.87
C VAL A 232 -39.93 10.91 5.36
N ILE A 233 -38.86 11.16 6.10
CA ILE A 233 -38.94 11.52 7.53
C ILE A 233 -39.73 12.84 7.69
N ILE A 234 -39.44 13.86 6.88
CA ILE A 234 -40.14 15.12 6.91
C ILE A 234 -41.65 14.94 6.62
N MET A 235 -41.98 14.14 5.60
CA MET A 235 -43.38 13.84 5.29
C MET A 235 -44.11 13.16 6.46
N ILE A 236 -43.46 12.22 7.14
CA ILE A 236 -44.03 11.56 8.32
C ILE A 236 -44.26 12.58 9.44
N ILE A 237 -43.31 13.47 9.71
CA ILE A 237 -43.45 14.51 10.73
C ILE A 237 -44.62 15.42 10.40
N VAL A 238 -44.75 15.87 9.15
CA VAL A 238 -45.84 16.72 8.72
C VAL A 238 -47.22 16.04 8.88
N LEU A 239 -47.28 14.74 8.50
CA LEU A 239 -48.50 13.94 8.68
C LEU A 239 -48.90 13.81 10.16
N VAL A 240 -47.93 13.58 11.04
CA VAL A 240 -48.17 13.47 12.48
C VAL A 240 -48.68 14.82 13.04
N ILE A 241 -48.06 15.93 12.67
CA ILE A 241 -48.48 17.27 13.09
C ILE A 241 -49.89 17.55 12.60
N TYR A 242 -50.19 17.25 11.33
CA TYR A 242 -51.52 17.41 10.76
C TYR A 242 -52.57 16.58 11.52
N TYR A 243 -52.25 15.33 11.84
CA TYR A 243 -53.19 14.47 12.58
C TYR A 243 -53.46 14.97 14.00
N ILE A 244 -52.43 15.46 14.69
CA ILE A 244 -52.58 16.05 16.02
C ILE A 244 -53.44 17.33 15.95
N SER A 245 -53.24 18.17 14.93
CA SER A 245 -54.02 19.42 14.76
C SER A 245 -55.48 19.19 14.45
N GLN A 246 -55.87 18.03 13.89
CA GLN A 246 -57.27 17.67 13.65
C GLN A 246 -57.93 17.04 14.89
N SER A 247 -57.10 16.59 15.87
CA SER A 247 -57.58 15.92 17.07
C SER A 247 -57.77 16.87 18.27
N MET A 248 -57.35 18.12 18.11
CA MET A 248 -57.61 19.20 19.06
C MET A 248 -58.80 20.05 18.62
#